data_8df4e8a8ee7c6cf6a7b71ecfcc9487af
#
_entry.id   8df4e8a8ee7c6cf6a7b71ecfcc9487af
#
_cell.length_a   1.000
_cell.length_b   1.000
_cell.length_c   1.000
_cell.angle_alpha   90.00
_cell.angle_beta   90.00
_cell.angle_gamma   90.00
#
_symmetry.space_group_name_H-M   'P 1'
#
loop_
_entity.id
_entity.type
_entity.pdbx_description
1 polymer ?
#
loop_
_entity_poly.entity_id
_entity_poly.type
_entity_poly.pdbx_seq_one_letter_code
_entity_poly.pdbx_strand_id
1 'polypeptide(L)'
;MDKVFAFLHVDSWTEFWWVTFGLFGQLMFTGRFLVQWIASERARKSVVPLAFWYFSMAGGVILLAYAIYRKDPVFVLGQSLGVFIYARNLWLIHREGRGDA
;
A
#
# COMPACT_ATOMS: atom_id res chain seq x y z
N MET A 1 13.20 25.26 0.39
CA MET A 1 12.90 24.04 1.17
C MET A 1 11.99 24.29 2.36
N ASP A 2 12.09 25.48 2.96
CA ASP A 2 11.25 25.77 4.14
C ASP A 2 9.76 25.62 3.86
N LYS A 3 9.31 26.04 2.67
CA LYS A 3 7.91 25.92 2.29
C LYS A 3 7.50 24.46 2.14
N VAL A 4 8.38 23.65 1.59
CA VAL A 4 8.12 22.22 1.42
C VAL A 4 8.06 21.54 2.79
N PHE A 5 8.99 21.86 3.68
CA PHE A 5 9.00 21.33 5.03
C PHE A 5 7.71 21.70 5.77
N ALA A 6 7.27 22.96 5.65
CA ALA A 6 6.05 23.40 6.30
C ALA A 6 4.83 22.68 5.73
N PHE A 7 4.78 22.49 4.42
CA PHE A 7 3.66 21.81 3.78
C PHE A 7 3.57 20.35 4.24
N LEU A 8 4.72 19.69 4.39
CA LEU A 8 4.77 18.29 4.81
C LEU A 8 4.77 18.11 6.32
N HIS A 9 4.78 19.21 7.07
CA HIS A 9 4.82 19.20 8.54
C HIS A 9 6.05 18.45 9.07
N VAL A 10 7.22 18.75 8.49
CA VAL A 10 8.47 18.13 8.89
C VAL A 10 9.45 19.19 9.35
N ASP A 11 10.35 18.81 10.26
CA ASP A 11 11.32 19.72 10.87
C ASP A 11 12.76 19.41 10.45
N SER A 12 12.98 18.31 9.75
CA SER A 12 14.33 17.88 9.42
C SER A 12 14.34 17.09 8.11
N TRP A 13 15.55 16.91 7.59
CA TRP A 13 15.72 16.09 6.39
C TRP A 13 15.35 14.62 6.63
N THR A 14 15.58 14.10 7.83
CA THR A 14 15.19 12.74 8.18
C THR A 14 13.68 12.58 8.07
N GLU A 15 12.91 13.51 8.65
CA GLU A 15 11.45 13.47 8.54
C GLU A 15 11.00 13.66 7.11
N PHE A 16 11.66 14.55 6.36
CA PHE A 16 11.34 14.77 4.96
C PHE A 16 11.42 13.48 4.16
N TRP A 17 12.49 12.70 4.36
CA TRP A 17 12.65 11.45 3.63
C TRP A 17 11.63 10.41 4.06
N TRP A 18 11.28 10.37 5.35
CA TRP A 18 10.24 9.45 5.81
C TRP A 18 8.87 9.82 5.22
N VAL A 19 8.53 11.10 5.17
CA VAL A 19 7.27 11.54 4.58
C VAL A 19 7.24 11.23 3.09
N THR A 20 8.36 11.44 2.39
CA THR A 20 8.47 11.11 0.97
C THR A 20 8.27 9.61 0.75
N PHE A 21 8.89 8.80 1.58
CA PHE A 21 8.72 7.35 1.52
C PHE A 21 7.27 6.94 1.74
N GLY A 22 6.62 7.55 2.74
CA GLY A 22 5.20 7.30 3.02
C GLY A 22 4.31 7.71 1.86
N LEU A 23 4.60 8.85 1.23
CA LEU A 23 3.83 9.30 0.07
C LEU A 23 3.98 8.33 -1.10
N PHE A 24 5.19 7.82 -1.30
CA PHE A 24 5.41 6.80 -2.34
C PHE A 24 4.57 5.56 -2.06
N GLY A 25 4.55 5.11 -0.80
CA GLY A 25 3.72 3.99 -0.40
C GLY A 25 2.24 4.26 -0.62
N GLN A 26 1.80 5.49 -0.33
CA GLN A 26 0.42 5.87 -0.53
C GLN A 26 0.04 5.86 -2.01
N LEU A 27 0.95 6.32 -2.87
CA LEU A 27 0.72 6.27 -4.32
C LEU A 27 0.57 4.84 -4.82
N MET A 28 1.42 3.94 -4.34
CA MET A 28 1.31 2.53 -4.70
C MET A 28 0.00 1.94 -4.18
N PHE A 29 -0.33 2.25 -2.94
CA PHE A 29 -1.55 1.75 -2.32
C PHE A 29 -2.79 2.24 -3.06
N THR A 30 -2.80 3.52 -3.44
CA THR A 30 -3.90 4.09 -4.21
C THR A 30 -3.92 3.53 -5.64
N GLY A 31 -2.74 3.33 -6.22
CA GLY A 31 -2.60 2.78 -7.56
C GLY A 31 -3.27 1.41 -7.72
N ARG A 32 -3.39 0.66 -6.62
CA ARG A 32 -4.08 -0.65 -6.67
C ARG A 32 -5.53 -0.52 -7.13
N PHE A 33 -6.19 0.56 -6.74
CA PHE A 33 -7.57 0.80 -7.16
C PHE A 33 -7.66 1.14 -8.64
N LEU A 34 -6.68 1.88 -9.15
CA LEU A 34 -6.62 2.17 -10.58
C LEU A 34 -6.43 0.89 -11.39
N VAL A 35 -5.55 0.00 -10.94
CA VAL A 35 -5.33 -1.29 -11.58
C VAL A 35 -6.63 -2.08 -11.61
N GLN A 36 -7.31 -2.15 -10.46
CA GLN A 36 -8.58 -2.87 -10.38
C GLN A 36 -9.63 -2.25 -11.29
N TRP A 37 -9.72 -0.93 -11.30
CA TRP A 37 -10.72 -0.23 -12.10
C TRP A 37 -10.51 -0.49 -13.60
N ILE A 38 -9.27 -0.34 -14.05
CA ILE A 38 -8.94 -0.57 -15.45
C ILE A 38 -9.23 -2.02 -15.86
N ALA A 39 -8.84 -2.97 -15.00
CA ALA A 39 -9.08 -4.38 -15.27
C ALA A 39 -10.58 -4.68 -15.33
N SER A 40 -11.35 -4.09 -14.42
CA SER A 40 -12.80 -4.28 -14.41
C SER A 40 -13.46 -3.68 -15.64
N GLU A 41 -13.02 -2.51 -16.07
CA GLU A 41 -13.54 -1.89 -17.28
C GLU A 41 -13.29 -2.73 -18.52
N ARG A 42 -12.07 -3.28 -18.63
CA ARG A 42 -11.73 -4.12 -19.78
C ARG A 42 -12.51 -5.42 -19.79
N ALA A 43 -12.72 -6.01 -18.62
CA ALA A 43 -13.47 -7.26 -18.50
C ALA A 43 -14.98 -7.07 -18.50
N ARG A 44 -15.46 -5.83 -18.34
CA ARG A 44 -16.87 -5.47 -18.20
C ARG A 44 -17.55 -6.21 -17.06
N LYS A 45 -16.79 -6.47 -16.03
CA LYS A 45 -17.28 -7.05 -14.78
C LYS A 45 -16.29 -6.73 -13.68
N SER A 46 -16.71 -6.83 -12.42
CA SER A 46 -15.82 -6.55 -11.30
C SER A 46 -14.78 -7.66 -11.20
N VAL A 47 -13.50 -7.26 -11.30
CA VAL A 47 -12.39 -8.19 -11.13
C VAL A 47 -11.34 -7.57 -10.24
N VAL A 48 -10.59 -8.43 -9.54
CA VAL A 48 -9.46 -8.00 -8.70
C VAL A 48 -8.25 -8.75 -9.25
N PRO A 49 -7.42 -8.07 -10.07
CA PRO A 49 -6.27 -8.72 -10.66
C PRO A 49 -5.18 -9.00 -9.62
N LEU A 50 -4.29 -9.93 -9.93
CA LEU A 50 -3.18 -10.26 -9.04
C LEU A 50 -2.33 -9.04 -8.70
N ALA A 51 -2.15 -8.14 -9.66
CA ALA A 51 -1.38 -6.92 -9.44
C ALA A 51 -1.96 -6.08 -8.30
N PHE A 52 -3.29 -6.08 -8.11
CA PHE A 52 -3.95 -5.38 -7.01
C PHE A 52 -3.33 -5.80 -5.66
N TRP A 53 -3.14 -7.10 -5.48
CA TRP A 53 -2.61 -7.63 -4.23
C TRP A 53 -1.14 -7.28 -4.02
N TYR A 54 -0.35 -7.28 -5.11
CA TYR A 54 1.06 -6.88 -5.00
C TYR A 54 1.20 -5.40 -4.69
N PHE A 55 0.40 -4.54 -5.34
CA PHE A 55 0.41 -3.11 -5.00
C PHE A 55 -0.07 -2.87 -3.57
N SER A 56 -1.08 -3.64 -3.13
CA SER A 56 -1.57 -3.53 -1.76
C SER A 56 -0.50 -3.91 -0.75
N MET A 57 0.21 -5.00 -1.02
CA MET A 57 1.28 -5.47 -0.13
C MET A 57 2.42 -4.46 -0.06
N ALA A 58 2.91 -4.01 -1.22
CA ALA A 58 4.03 -3.07 -1.26
C ALA A 58 3.67 -1.76 -0.57
N GLY A 59 2.53 -1.17 -0.94
CA GLY A 59 2.08 0.08 -0.34
C GLY A 59 1.78 -0.09 1.14
N GLY A 60 1.15 -1.21 1.50
CA GLY A 60 0.81 -1.48 2.89
C GLY A 60 2.04 -1.62 3.79
N VAL A 61 3.07 -2.33 3.32
CA VAL A 61 4.30 -2.47 4.09
C VAL A 61 4.99 -1.11 4.26
N ILE A 62 5.05 -0.32 3.19
CA ILE A 62 5.66 1.01 3.24
C ILE A 62 4.89 1.90 4.21
N LEU A 63 3.56 1.90 4.12
CA LEU A 63 2.74 2.71 5.00
C LEU A 63 2.81 2.24 6.45
N LEU A 64 2.93 0.93 6.67
CA LEU A 64 3.12 0.39 8.02
C LEU A 64 4.44 0.87 8.61
N ALA A 65 5.52 0.82 7.84
CA ALA A 65 6.81 1.33 8.30
C ALA A 65 6.72 2.82 8.64
N TYR A 66 6.04 3.59 7.80
CA TYR A 66 5.84 5.01 8.04
C TYR A 66 5.01 5.23 9.32
N ALA A 67 3.94 4.45 9.50
CA ALA A 67 3.08 4.58 10.69
C ALA A 67 3.85 4.27 11.97
N ILE A 68 4.71 3.27 11.94
CA ILE A 68 5.55 2.93 13.10
C ILE A 68 6.51 4.08 13.40
N TYR A 69 7.10 4.65 12.37
CA TYR A 69 7.99 5.80 12.54
C TYR A 69 7.26 6.98 13.19
N ARG A 70 6.03 7.24 12.77
CA ARG A 70 5.22 8.34 13.30
C ARG A 70 4.58 8.00 14.63
N LYS A 71 4.65 6.76 15.07
CA LYS A 71 4.08 6.29 16.34
C LYS A 71 2.57 6.51 16.40
N ASP A 72 1.89 6.24 15.29
CA ASP A 72 0.43 6.38 15.20
C ASP A 72 -0.21 5.00 15.42
N PRO A 73 -0.76 4.75 16.62
CA PRO A 73 -1.30 3.42 16.93
C PRO A 73 -2.49 3.02 16.08
N VAL A 74 -3.33 3.97 15.71
CA VAL A 74 -4.50 3.68 14.88
C VAL A 74 -4.06 3.23 13.49
N PHE A 75 -3.12 3.96 12.90
CA PHE A 75 -2.62 3.67 11.57
C PHE A 75 -1.81 2.37 11.55
N VAL A 76 -1.00 2.14 12.60
CA VAL A 76 -0.22 0.91 12.73
C VAL A 76 -1.16 -0.30 12.78
N LEU A 77 -2.22 -0.23 13.58
CA LEU A 77 -3.17 -1.33 13.69
C LEU A 77 -3.83 -1.61 12.35
N GLY A 78 -4.33 -0.57 11.68
CA GLY A 78 -5.01 -0.72 10.40
C GLY A 78 -4.11 -1.31 9.33
N GLN A 79 -2.89 -0.80 9.21
CA GLN A 79 -1.95 -1.30 8.19
C GLN A 79 -1.45 -2.70 8.51
N SER A 80 -1.26 -3.04 9.79
CA SER A 80 -0.86 -4.39 10.17
C SER A 80 -1.90 -5.42 9.77
N LEU A 81 -3.17 -5.13 10.04
CA LEU A 81 -4.27 -6.01 9.63
C LEU A 81 -4.34 -6.12 8.12
N GLY A 82 -4.18 -4.99 7.42
CA GLY A 82 -4.20 -4.98 5.97
C GLY A 82 -3.09 -5.83 5.37
N VAL A 83 -1.87 -5.65 5.85
CA VAL A 83 -0.71 -6.44 5.36
C VAL A 83 -0.95 -7.92 5.60
N PHE A 84 -1.48 -8.28 6.76
CA PHE A 84 -1.79 -9.68 7.06
C PHE A 84 -2.80 -10.24 6.04
N ILE A 85 -3.84 -9.47 5.76
CA ILE A 85 -4.88 -9.89 4.82
C ILE A 85 -4.30 -10.02 3.41
N TYR A 86 -3.48 -9.06 2.99
CA TYR A 86 -2.86 -9.11 1.65
C TYR A 86 -1.92 -10.30 1.51
N ALA A 87 -1.13 -10.57 2.54
CA ALA A 87 -0.23 -11.72 2.54
C ALA A 87 -1.02 -13.02 2.44
N ARG A 88 -2.11 -13.13 3.20
CA ARG A 88 -2.96 -14.31 3.18
C ARG A 88 -3.58 -14.53 1.79
N ASN A 89 -4.08 -13.45 1.19
CA ASN A 89 -4.69 -13.54 -0.14
C ASN A 89 -3.67 -13.92 -1.19
N LEU A 90 -2.48 -13.34 -1.15
CA LEU A 90 -1.40 -13.70 -2.08
C LEU A 90 -1.03 -15.18 -1.93
N TRP A 91 -0.91 -15.63 -0.69
CA TRP A 91 -0.59 -17.03 -0.43
C TRP A 91 -1.65 -17.96 -1.01
N LEU A 92 -2.93 -17.65 -0.79
CA LEU A 92 -4.03 -18.46 -1.30
C LEU A 92 -4.05 -18.47 -2.83
N ILE A 93 -3.82 -17.32 -3.45
CA ILE A 93 -3.81 -17.22 -4.91
C ILE A 93 -2.70 -18.09 -5.50
N HIS A 94 -1.51 -18.00 -4.92
CA HIS A 94 -0.38 -18.79 -5.40
C HIS A 94 -0.60 -20.29 -5.16
N ARG A 95 -1.21 -20.62 -4.03
CA ARG A 95 -1.53 -22.01 -3.72
C ARG A 95 -2.57 -22.57 -4.69
N GLU A 96 -3.61 -21.81 -4.96
CA GLU A 96 -4.66 -22.20 -5.91
C GLU A 96 -4.09 -22.41 -7.30
N GLY A 97 -3.23 -21.50 -7.74
CA GLY A 97 -2.58 -21.61 -9.04
C GLY A 97 -1.75 -22.88 -9.18
N ARG A 98 -1.14 -23.34 -8.08
CA ARG A 98 -0.37 -24.58 -8.08
C ARG A 98 -1.27 -25.80 -8.00
N GLY A 99 -2.33 -25.70 -7.20
CA GLY A 99 -3.20 -26.83 -6.95
C GLY A 99 -4.15 -27.12 -8.09
N ASP A 100 -4.63 -26.06 -8.73
CA ASP A 100 -5.64 -26.18 -9.79
C ASP A 100 -5.05 -26.29 -11.19
N ALA A 101 -3.76 -26.04 -11.30
CA ALA A 101 -3.05 -26.04 -12.58
C ALA A 101 -2.90 -27.47 -13.19
#